data_2e6c60eddd40f62a0d58cf18b2f066f0
#
_entry.id   2e6c60eddd40f62a0d58cf18b2f066f0
#
_cell.length_a   1.000
_cell.length_b   1.000
_cell.length_c   1.000
_cell.angle_alpha   90.00
_cell.angle_beta   90.00
_cell.angle_gamma   90.00
#
_symmetry.space_group_name_H-M   'P 1'
#
loop_
_entity.id
_entity.type
_entity.pdbx_description
1 polymer ?
#
loop_
_entity_poly.entity_id
_entity_poly.type
_entity_poly.pdbx_seq_one_letter_code
_entity_poly.pdbx_strand_id
1 'polypeptide(L)'
;MHGFSERNYKLSTNRGSFTGKIGFVLAAAGSAVGLGNIWRFPYLAAKYGGGIFLLVYTALSVTFGFSLMIAEIAIGRKTGKSAIEAFGALDRRFSPLGFFAAAVPIMILPYYSVIGGWVMKYMFGFIVGSAGAMAENSYFDNYIATVGEPLLWFALFIGATAVIVLFGVEKGIEKVSKIMMPVLVVLTLFIAVYTICTMEGAWEGVLYYITPDFSKFSIMTVVAAMGQLFYSMSLAMGIMITFGSYMKKDISIEKSTKQIEIFDTGVAFLAGLMIIPAVFAFSGGDESALGQGPGLMFVTLPKIFETMLGGSFIGAAFFVMVLLAALTSSISLMETIVSIFMDKLKIGRKTSCLIVLGISVLLGIPSSLGYSVWSEVEILGMQILDFFDFASNSILMPIIAFFTCIFVSFTIKPKMVIDEVELSGKFKWRGLFAVVIKYVAPVCILAILVSAILSAFGVLTI
;
A
#
# COMPACT_ATOMS: atom_id res chain seq x y z
N MET A 1 -33.56 2.52 34.92
CA MET A 1 -32.73 1.70 33.99
C MET A 1 -32.62 2.26 32.58
N HIS A 2 -33.15 3.45 32.24
CA HIS A 2 -33.08 4.04 30.89
C HIS A 2 -31.82 4.91 30.60
N GLY A 3 -31.11 5.38 31.62
CA GLY A 3 -29.97 6.28 31.43
C GLY A 3 -28.63 5.61 31.01
N PHE A 4 -28.50 4.29 31.18
CA PHE A 4 -27.27 3.55 30.80
C PHE A 4 -27.25 3.16 29.31
N SER A 5 -28.41 2.98 28.70
CA SER A 5 -28.55 2.63 27.28
C SER A 5 -28.22 3.79 26.34
N GLU A 6 -28.62 5.02 26.67
CA GLU A 6 -28.38 6.21 25.84
C GLU A 6 -26.92 6.69 25.88
N ARG A 7 -26.21 6.52 27.00
CA ARG A 7 -24.78 6.86 27.10
C ARG A 7 -23.91 5.90 26.28
N ASN A 8 -24.25 4.63 26.24
CA ASN A 8 -23.55 3.64 25.42
C ASN A 8 -23.82 3.84 23.92
N TYR A 9 -25.01 4.31 23.55
CA TYR A 9 -25.34 4.63 22.15
C TYR A 9 -24.60 5.88 21.66
N LYS A 10 -24.40 6.90 22.51
CA LYS A 10 -23.60 8.11 22.19
C LYS A 10 -22.09 7.84 22.09
N LEU A 11 -21.55 6.86 22.80
CA LEU A 11 -20.14 6.48 22.69
C LEU A 11 -19.83 5.71 21.40
N SER A 12 -20.81 5.00 20.81
CA SER A 12 -20.66 4.29 19.54
C SER A 12 -20.81 5.19 18.31
N THR A 13 -21.31 6.41 18.45
CA THR A 13 -21.60 7.34 17.33
C THR A 13 -20.48 8.35 17.04
N ASN A 14 -19.36 8.31 17.75
CA ASN A 14 -18.25 9.26 17.56
C ASN A 14 -17.16 8.72 16.61
N ARG A 15 -17.49 7.78 15.70
CA ARG A 15 -16.65 7.46 14.55
C ARG A 15 -16.82 8.58 13.54
N GLY A 16 -15.75 9.29 13.21
CA GLY A 16 -15.76 10.28 12.15
C GLY A 16 -16.30 9.67 10.84
N SER A 17 -16.81 10.49 9.96
CA SER A 17 -17.20 10.10 8.59
C SER A 17 -16.49 10.98 7.60
N PHE A 18 -16.29 10.51 6.37
CA PHE A 18 -15.83 11.37 5.28
C PHE A 18 -16.89 12.43 4.96
N THR A 19 -16.42 13.65 4.70
CA THR A 19 -17.35 14.76 4.39
C THR A 19 -18.08 14.54 3.07
N GLY A 20 -17.42 13.89 2.09
CA GLY A 20 -17.98 13.60 0.78
C GLY A 20 -17.15 12.63 -0.03
N LYS A 21 -17.56 12.43 -1.30
CA LYS A 21 -16.95 11.48 -2.23
C LYS A 21 -15.45 11.73 -2.43
N ILE A 22 -15.04 13.00 -2.66
CA ILE A 22 -13.64 13.36 -2.93
C ILE A 22 -12.75 13.03 -1.75
N GLY A 23 -13.21 13.31 -0.52
CA GLY A 23 -12.47 12.97 0.69
C GLY A 23 -12.23 11.47 0.84
N PHE A 24 -13.28 10.66 0.63
CA PHE A 24 -13.17 9.20 0.64
C PHE A 24 -12.21 8.71 -0.44
N VAL A 25 -12.37 9.15 -1.69
CA VAL A 25 -11.55 8.70 -2.82
C VAL A 25 -10.08 9.03 -2.62
N LEU A 26 -9.76 10.28 -2.21
CA LEU A 26 -8.36 10.68 -2.02
C LEU A 26 -7.71 10.02 -0.80
N ALA A 27 -8.46 9.76 0.27
CA ALA A 27 -7.95 8.99 1.40
C ALA A 27 -7.68 7.52 1.02
N ALA A 28 -8.62 6.87 0.33
CA ALA A 28 -8.47 5.49 -0.11
C ALA A 28 -7.40 5.34 -1.21
N ALA A 29 -7.34 6.27 -2.16
CA ALA A 29 -6.26 6.32 -3.16
C ALA A 29 -4.90 6.58 -2.50
N GLY A 30 -4.82 7.45 -1.48
CA GLY A 30 -3.60 7.66 -0.71
C GLY A 30 -3.17 6.45 0.10
N SER A 31 -4.11 5.57 0.47
CA SER A 31 -3.75 4.27 1.03
C SER A 31 -3.19 3.31 -0.01
N ALA A 32 -3.79 3.28 -1.19
CA ALA A 32 -3.37 2.41 -2.29
C ALA A 32 -2.03 2.85 -2.88
N VAL A 33 -1.87 4.16 -3.15
CA VAL A 33 -0.60 4.71 -3.65
C VAL A 33 0.43 4.76 -2.53
N GLY A 34 1.36 3.84 -2.55
CA GLY A 34 2.41 3.70 -1.53
C GLY A 34 3.78 3.40 -2.11
N LEU A 35 4.68 2.92 -1.26
CA LEU A 35 6.03 2.53 -1.66
C LEU A 35 6.02 1.45 -2.75
N GLY A 36 5.01 0.56 -2.74
CA GLY A 36 4.86 -0.49 -3.75
C GLY A 36 4.70 0.00 -5.18
N ASN A 37 4.04 1.15 -5.39
CA ASN A 37 3.90 1.76 -6.71
C ASN A 37 5.21 2.39 -7.20
N ILE A 38 6.08 2.81 -6.27
CA ILE A 38 7.28 3.58 -6.61
C ILE A 38 8.50 2.66 -6.82
N TRP A 39 8.69 1.62 -6.01
CA TRP A 39 9.86 0.75 -6.18
C TRP A 39 9.55 -0.64 -6.74
N ARG A 40 8.49 -1.30 -6.23
CA ARG A 40 8.19 -2.68 -6.61
C ARG A 40 7.58 -2.78 -8.00
N PHE A 41 6.65 -1.88 -8.32
CA PHE A 41 5.99 -1.87 -9.62
C PHE A 41 6.96 -1.65 -10.79
N PRO A 42 7.85 -0.61 -10.78
CA PRO A 42 8.82 -0.43 -11.84
C PRO A 42 9.77 -1.62 -12.01
N TYR A 43 10.25 -2.18 -10.88
CA TYR A 43 11.08 -3.38 -10.89
C TYR A 43 10.37 -4.56 -11.59
N LEU A 44 9.14 -4.88 -11.16
CA LEU A 44 8.39 -5.99 -11.75
C LEU A 44 8.04 -5.72 -13.22
N ALA A 45 7.69 -4.49 -13.57
CA ALA A 45 7.42 -4.12 -14.96
C ALA A 45 8.66 -4.37 -15.84
N ALA A 46 9.84 -3.95 -15.41
CA ALA A 46 11.07 -4.21 -16.14
C ALA A 46 11.41 -5.70 -16.21
N LYS A 47 11.37 -6.41 -15.08
CA LYS A 47 11.68 -7.85 -15.01
C LYS A 47 10.77 -8.70 -15.91
N TYR A 48 9.49 -8.35 -16.02
CA TYR A 48 8.48 -9.15 -16.71
C TYR A 48 8.03 -8.55 -18.06
N GLY A 49 8.92 -7.82 -18.75
CA GLY A 49 8.78 -7.44 -20.14
C GLY A 49 8.06 -6.11 -20.39
N GLY A 50 8.17 -5.14 -19.49
CA GLY A 50 7.69 -3.77 -19.71
C GLY A 50 6.22 -3.69 -20.07
N GLY A 51 5.93 -3.34 -21.33
CA GLY A 51 4.56 -3.10 -21.80
C GLY A 51 3.61 -4.30 -21.69
N ILE A 52 4.11 -5.54 -21.78
CA ILE A 52 3.25 -6.72 -21.58
C ILE A 52 2.82 -6.87 -20.11
N PHE A 53 3.72 -6.54 -19.16
CA PHE A 53 3.35 -6.49 -17.74
C PHE A 53 2.30 -5.42 -17.49
N LEU A 54 2.44 -4.21 -18.07
CA LEU A 54 1.45 -3.13 -17.96
C LEU A 54 0.06 -3.57 -18.44
N LEU A 55 0.00 -4.25 -19.58
CA LEU A 55 -1.26 -4.74 -20.15
C LEU A 55 -1.92 -5.74 -19.23
N VAL A 56 -1.18 -6.71 -18.73
CA VAL A 56 -1.67 -7.72 -17.78
C VAL A 56 -2.11 -7.08 -16.47
N TYR A 57 -1.30 -6.18 -15.92
CA TYR A 57 -1.61 -5.48 -14.67
C TYR A 57 -2.90 -4.66 -14.80
N THR A 58 -3.04 -3.90 -15.88
CA THR A 58 -4.25 -3.09 -16.12
C THR A 58 -5.50 -3.96 -16.26
N ALA A 59 -5.41 -5.08 -17.00
CA ALA A 59 -6.52 -6.01 -17.14
C ALA A 59 -6.94 -6.62 -15.79
N LEU A 60 -5.97 -6.98 -14.94
CA LEU A 60 -6.23 -7.52 -13.60
C LEU A 60 -6.77 -6.45 -12.65
N SER A 61 -6.28 -5.20 -12.73
CA SER A 61 -6.79 -4.09 -11.92
C SER A 61 -8.29 -3.93 -12.14
N VAL A 62 -8.73 -3.74 -13.38
CA VAL A 62 -10.14 -3.49 -13.75
C VAL A 62 -11.07 -4.69 -13.45
N THR A 63 -10.53 -5.89 -13.26
CA THR A 63 -11.33 -7.10 -13.01
C THR A 63 -11.21 -7.58 -11.57
N PHE A 64 -10.06 -8.12 -11.22
CA PHE A 64 -9.77 -8.76 -9.94
C PHE A 64 -9.70 -7.73 -8.80
N GLY A 65 -8.87 -6.68 -8.93
CA GLY A 65 -8.70 -5.64 -7.92
C GLY A 65 -9.99 -4.89 -7.64
N PHE A 66 -10.69 -4.45 -8.70
CA PHE A 66 -11.98 -3.79 -8.61
C PHE A 66 -13.02 -4.60 -7.82
N SER A 67 -13.11 -5.91 -8.09
CA SER A 67 -14.12 -6.75 -7.44
C SER A 67 -13.83 -6.94 -5.95
N LEU A 68 -12.57 -7.16 -5.56
CA LEU A 68 -12.19 -7.29 -4.16
C LEU A 68 -12.40 -5.98 -3.39
N MET A 69 -11.98 -4.85 -3.96
CA MET A 69 -12.15 -3.54 -3.33
C MET A 69 -13.63 -3.20 -3.10
N ILE A 70 -14.48 -3.45 -4.08
CA ILE A 70 -15.95 -3.28 -3.92
C ILE A 70 -16.48 -4.14 -2.77
N ALA A 71 -16.06 -5.41 -2.68
CA ALA A 71 -16.51 -6.31 -1.64
C ALA A 71 -16.13 -5.79 -0.24
N GLU A 72 -14.89 -5.37 -0.05
CA GLU A 72 -14.41 -4.85 1.25
C GLU A 72 -15.09 -3.53 1.64
N ILE A 73 -15.19 -2.57 0.71
CA ILE A 73 -15.87 -1.29 0.97
C ILE A 73 -17.37 -1.55 1.30
N ALA A 74 -18.04 -2.45 0.58
CA ALA A 74 -19.42 -2.76 0.83
C ALA A 74 -19.64 -3.44 2.19
N ILE A 75 -18.76 -4.38 2.59
CA ILE A 75 -18.79 -5.01 3.91
C ILE A 75 -18.65 -3.94 5.01
N GLY A 76 -17.68 -3.04 4.86
CA GLY A 76 -17.46 -1.93 5.79
C GLY A 76 -18.65 -1.00 5.89
N ARG A 77 -19.18 -0.53 4.75
CA ARG A 77 -20.32 0.40 4.69
C ARG A 77 -21.62 -0.23 5.22
N LYS A 78 -21.85 -1.51 4.92
CA LYS A 78 -23.03 -2.26 5.38
C LYS A 78 -23.06 -2.40 6.88
N THR A 79 -21.90 -2.73 7.48
CA THR A 79 -21.81 -3.03 8.90
C THR A 79 -21.58 -1.79 9.76
N GLY A 80 -20.95 -0.73 9.22
CA GLY A 80 -20.48 0.42 9.97
C GLY A 80 -19.41 0.05 11.02
N LYS A 81 -18.69 -1.07 10.81
CA LYS A 81 -17.75 -1.67 11.76
C LYS A 81 -16.34 -1.70 11.17
N SER A 82 -15.32 -1.70 12.06
CA SER A 82 -13.93 -1.99 11.64
C SER A 82 -13.77 -3.45 11.23
N ALA A 83 -12.65 -3.76 10.57
CA ALA A 83 -12.38 -5.08 10.02
C ALA A 83 -12.56 -6.22 11.03
N ILE A 84 -12.17 -6.01 12.30
CA ILE A 84 -12.25 -7.06 13.33
C ILE A 84 -13.69 -7.47 13.66
N GLU A 85 -14.66 -6.55 13.57
CA GLU A 85 -16.06 -6.83 13.90
C GLU A 85 -16.96 -7.01 12.66
N ALA A 86 -16.53 -6.55 11.47
CA ALA A 86 -17.37 -6.50 10.28
C ALA A 86 -17.82 -7.88 9.79
N PHE A 87 -16.91 -8.85 9.73
CA PHE A 87 -17.23 -10.22 9.31
C PHE A 87 -18.19 -10.90 10.28
N GLY A 88 -17.89 -10.82 11.59
CA GLY A 88 -18.72 -11.42 12.63
C GLY A 88 -20.09 -10.77 12.78
N ALA A 89 -20.25 -9.49 12.40
CA ALA A 89 -21.53 -8.81 12.39
C ALA A 89 -22.47 -9.32 11.28
N LEU A 90 -21.92 -9.84 10.20
CA LEU A 90 -22.69 -10.44 9.09
C LEU A 90 -22.92 -11.94 9.31
N ASP A 91 -21.91 -12.67 9.82
CA ASP A 91 -22.03 -14.07 10.21
C ASP A 91 -20.99 -14.40 11.29
N ARG A 92 -21.47 -14.85 12.47
CA ARG A 92 -20.61 -15.14 13.65
C ARG A 92 -19.55 -16.20 13.40
N ARG A 93 -19.76 -17.12 12.46
CA ARG A 93 -18.79 -18.15 12.06
C ARG A 93 -17.52 -17.58 11.45
N PHE A 94 -17.61 -16.37 10.86
CA PHE A 94 -16.49 -15.68 10.25
C PHE A 94 -15.85 -14.61 11.16
N SER A 95 -16.19 -14.58 12.45
CA SER A 95 -15.49 -13.70 13.42
C SER A 95 -13.97 -13.93 13.46
N PRO A 96 -13.42 -15.17 13.32
CA PRO A 96 -11.96 -15.37 13.27
C PRO A 96 -11.30 -14.66 12.07
N LEU A 97 -11.98 -14.56 10.92
CA LEU A 97 -11.44 -13.84 9.76
C LEU A 97 -11.19 -12.36 10.07
N GLY A 98 -12.07 -11.73 10.85
CA GLY A 98 -11.89 -10.36 11.32
C GLY A 98 -10.65 -10.22 12.23
N PHE A 99 -10.34 -11.21 13.05
CA PHE A 99 -9.13 -11.21 13.88
C PHE A 99 -7.86 -11.27 13.01
N PHE A 100 -7.81 -12.15 12.01
CA PHE A 100 -6.67 -12.22 11.10
C PHE A 100 -6.54 -10.94 10.27
N ALA A 101 -7.66 -10.38 9.78
CA ALA A 101 -7.64 -9.10 9.06
C ALA A 101 -7.13 -7.93 9.93
N ALA A 102 -7.30 -8.00 11.26
CA ALA A 102 -6.75 -7.04 12.19
C ALA A 102 -5.25 -7.22 12.44
N ALA A 103 -4.74 -8.45 12.37
CA ALA A 103 -3.33 -8.75 12.59
C ALA A 103 -2.43 -8.16 11.48
N VAL A 104 -2.90 -8.15 10.23
CA VAL A 104 -2.11 -7.66 9.08
C VAL A 104 -1.64 -6.21 9.26
N PRO A 105 -2.49 -5.20 9.46
CA PRO A 105 -2.01 -3.83 9.62
C PRO A 105 -1.17 -3.64 10.89
N ILE A 106 -1.39 -4.43 11.96
CA ILE A 106 -0.57 -4.42 13.18
C ILE A 106 0.86 -4.88 12.89
N MET A 107 1.04 -5.83 11.98
CA MET A 107 2.37 -6.30 11.54
C MET A 107 3.02 -5.33 10.56
N ILE A 108 2.25 -4.77 9.62
CA ILE A 108 2.78 -3.92 8.55
C ILE A 108 3.22 -2.54 9.07
N LEU A 109 2.40 -1.86 9.86
CA LEU A 109 2.66 -0.48 10.29
C LEU A 109 4.04 -0.27 10.95
N PRO A 110 4.53 -1.16 11.84
CA PRO A 110 5.85 -1.04 12.45
C PRO A 110 7.00 -1.01 11.45
N TYR A 111 7.16 -2.05 10.63
CA TYR A 111 8.26 -2.13 9.67
C TYR A 111 8.13 -1.11 8.53
N TYR A 112 6.91 -0.84 8.08
CA TYR A 112 6.64 0.19 7.09
C TYR A 112 7.07 1.58 7.57
N SER A 113 6.91 1.83 8.88
CA SER A 113 7.37 3.10 9.48
C SER A 113 8.88 3.18 9.63
N VAL A 114 9.60 2.06 9.75
CA VAL A 114 11.07 2.04 9.68
C VAL A 114 11.52 2.48 8.28
N ILE A 115 10.94 1.91 7.23
CA ILE A 115 11.22 2.29 5.85
C ILE A 115 10.83 3.76 5.58
N GLY A 116 9.70 4.21 6.12
CA GLY A 116 9.29 5.61 6.07
C GLY A 116 10.31 6.55 6.73
N GLY A 117 10.96 6.11 7.80
CA GLY A 117 12.08 6.80 8.44
C GLY A 117 13.30 6.92 7.51
N TRP A 118 13.65 5.85 6.78
CA TRP A 118 14.73 5.90 5.77
C TRP A 118 14.42 6.91 4.66
N VAL A 119 13.17 6.97 4.21
CA VAL A 119 12.72 7.98 3.23
C VAL A 119 12.88 9.40 3.79
N MET A 120 12.50 9.66 5.05
CA MET A 120 12.69 10.97 5.68
C MET A 120 14.18 11.36 5.79
N LYS A 121 15.05 10.41 6.13
CA LYS A 121 16.50 10.62 6.17
C LYS A 121 17.03 11.05 4.82
N TYR A 122 16.68 10.35 3.76
CA TYR A 122 17.13 10.67 2.40
C TYR A 122 16.55 12.00 1.91
N MET A 123 15.26 12.27 2.16
CA MET A 123 14.67 13.56 1.86
C MET A 123 15.46 14.70 2.52
N PHE A 124 15.73 14.59 3.83
CA PHE A 124 16.47 15.59 4.56
C PHE A 124 17.89 15.76 4.00
N GLY A 125 18.60 14.67 3.71
CA GLY A 125 19.95 14.71 3.17
C GLY A 125 20.04 15.38 1.80
N PHE A 126 19.10 15.12 0.88
CA PHE A 126 19.06 15.81 -0.41
C PHE A 126 18.74 17.31 -0.26
N ILE A 127 17.89 17.69 0.69
CA ILE A 127 17.57 19.10 0.97
C ILE A 127 18.77 19.86 1.54
N VAL A 128 19.56 19.24 2.40
CA VAL A 128 20.75 19.88 3.01
C VAL A 128 22.01 19.77 2.16
N GLY A 129 21.94 19.20 0.96
CA GLY A 129 23.06 19.15 0.01
C GLY A 129 24.01 17.96 0.20
N SER A 130 23.59 16.89 0.86
CA SER A 130 24.38 15.66 1.05
C SER A 130 24.19 14.61 -0.06
N ALA A 131 23.74 15.02 -1.24
CA ALA A 131 23.40 14.12 -2.35
C ALA A 131 24.59 13.22 -2.76
N GLY A 132 25.82 13.77 -2.89
CA GLY A 132 27.02 13.01 -3.25
C GLY A 132 27.34 11.89 -2.26
N ALA A 133 27.25 12.15 -0.95
CA ALA A 133 27.47 11.12 0.06
C ALA A 133 26.40 10.00 -0.04
N MET A 134 25.15 10.35 -0.32
CA MET A 134 24.05 9.39 -0.45
C MET A 134 24.14 8.53 -1.72
N ALA A 135 24.89 8.96 -2.72
CA ALA A 135 25.16 8.21 -3.94
C ALA A 135 26.28 7.16 -3.80
N GLU A 136 27.00 7.15 -2.68
CA GLU A 136 28.03 6.13 -2.40
C GLU A 136 27.39 4.75 -2.19
N ASN A 137 28.03 3.70 -2.73
CA ASN A 137 27.53 2.32 -2.69
C ASN A 137 27.22 1.82 -1.28
N SER A 138 28.04 2.19 -0.30
CA SER A 138 27.96 1.70 1.07
C SER A 138 27.14 2.61 1.99
N TYR A 139 26.66 3.75 1.50
CA TYR A 139 25.99 4.73 2.37
C TYR A 139 24.74 4.17 3.02
N PHE A 140 23.86 3.53 2.23
CA PHE A 140 22.62 2.96 2.74
C PHE A 140 22.89 1.83 3.75
N ASP A 141 23.78 0.90 3.40
CA ASP A 141 24.11 -0.24 4.26
C ASP A 141 24.74 0.23 5.57
N ASN A 142 25.68 1.20 5.51
CA ASN A 142 26.28 1.80 6.69
C ASN A 142 25.23 2.53 7.55
N TYR A 143 24.29 3.24 6.93
CA TYR A 143 23.22 3.94 7.64
C TYR A 143 22.32 2.97 8.41
N ILE A 144 21.80 1.92 7.78
CA ILE A 144 20.90 0.96 8.43
C ILE A 144 21.62 0.07 9.46
N ALA A 145 22.93 -0.10 9.34
CA ALA A 145 23.76 -0.80 10.32
C ALA A 145 23.97 0.00 11.62
N THR A 146 23.67 1.30 11.64
CA THR A 146 23.73 2.10 12.88
C THR A 146 22.45 1.92 13.70
N VAL A 147 22.53 2.16 15.03
CA VAL A 147 21.36 2.02 15.92
C VAL A 147 20.58 3.32 16.05
N GLY A 148 21.25 4.42 16.33
CA GLY A 148 20.60 5.65 16.79
C GLY A 148 19.86 6.41 15.71
N GLU A 149 20.49 6.58 14.57
CA GLU A 149 19.94 7.42 13.50
C GLU A 149 18.71 6.81 12.82
N PRO A 150 18.68 5.51 12.43
CA PRO A 150 17.46 4.89 11.90
C PRO A 150 16.30 4.91 12.88
N LEU A 151 16.53 4.69 14.18
CA LEU A 151 15.49 4.77 15.21
C LEU A 151 14.95 6.20 15.39
N LEU A 152 15.80 7.22 15.29
CA LEU A 152 15.35 8.61 15.33
C LEU A 152 14.38 8.93 14.17
N TRP A 153 14.77 8.60 12.94
CA TRP A 153 13.94 8.84 11.77
C TRP A 153 12.65 8.00 11.77
N PHE A 154 12.71 6.76 12.24
CA PHE A 154 11.53 5.94 12.51
C PHE A 154 10.58 6.61 13.49
N ALA A 155 11.09 7.10 14.63
CA ALA A 155 10.27 7.77 15.63
C ALA A 155 9.62 9.06 15.10
N LEU A 156 10.34 9.83 14.29
CA LEU A 156 9.80 11.02 13.62
C LEU A 156 8.68 10.67 12.64
N PHE A 157 8.87 9.62 11.82
CA PHE A 157 7.87 9.20 10.84
C PHE A 157 6.59 8.68 11.50
N ILE A 158 6.71 7.73 12.45
CA ILE A 158 5.52 7.19 13.14
C ILE A 158 4.85 8.24 14.01
N GLY A 159 5.62 9.16 14.59
CA GLY A 159 5.10 10.33 15.33
C GLY A 159 4.28 11.25 14.43
N ALA A 160 4.76 11.59 13.24
CA ALA A 160 4.02 12.39 12.25
C ALA A 160 2.70 11.69 11.85
N THR A 161 2.76 10.38 11.58
CA THR A 161 1.57 9.56 11.30
C THR A 161 0.56 9.62 12.45
N ALA A 162 1.02 9.42 13.69
CA ALA A 162 0.17 9.45 14.87
C ALA A 162 -0.51 10.80 15.10
N VAL A 163 0.21 11.90 14.89
CA VAL A 163 -0.34 13.26 15.00
C VAL A 163 -1.50 13.45 14.03
N ILE A 164 -1.35 13.04 12.78
CA ILE A 164 -2.41 13.18 11.77
C ILE A 164 -3.64 12.34 12.14
N VAL A 165 -3.43 11.09 12.56
CA VAL A 165 -4.52 10.17 12.94
C VAL A 165 -5.24 10.66 14.20
N LEU A 166 -4.56 11.29 15.15
CA LEU A 166 -5.18 11.88 16.35
C LEU A 166 -6.26 12.92 16.01
N PHE A 167 -6.11 13.67 14.91
CA PHE A 167 -7.13 14.64 14.48
C PHE A 167 -8.38 14.00 13.87
N GLY A 168 -8.37 12.69 13.64
CA GLY A 168 -9.53 11.91 13.14
C GLY A 168 -9.70 11.96 11.64
N VAL A 169 -10.83 11.38 11.18
CA VAL A 169 -11.07 11.13 9.75
C VAL A 169 -11.18 12.43 8.97
N GLU A 170 -12.05 13.32 9.39
CA GLU A 170 -12.35 14.57 8.65
C GLU A 170 -11.20 15.60 8.71
N LYS A 171 -10.74 15.94 9.93
CA LYS A 171 -9.77 17.01 10.14
C LYS A 171 -8.32 16.58 9.95
N GLY A 172 -8.03 15.28 10.10
CA GLY A 172 -6.72 14.68 9.91
C GLY A 172 -6.62 14.03 8.53
N ILE A 173 -7.11 12.82 8.39
CA ILE A 173 -6.90 11.94 7.23
C ILE A 173 -7.40 12.58 5.94
N GLU A 174 -8.67 13.00 5.88
CA GLU A 174 -9.27 13.57 4.67
C GLU A 174 -8.60 14.87 4.25
N LYS A 175 -8.36 15.80 5.21
CA LYS A 175 -7.73 17.08 4.93
C LYS A 175 -6.31 16.92 4.41
N VAL A 176 -5.54 16.05 5.03
CA VAL A 176 -4.14 15.77 4.65
C VAL A 176 -4.10 15.10 3.28
N SER A 177 -4.92 14.06 3.04
CA SER A 177 -4.97 13.37 1.75
C SER A 177 -5.40 14.30 0.59
N LYS A 178 -6.30 15.25 0.83
CA LYS A 178 -6.71 16.25 -0.17
C LYS A 178 -5.57 17.15 -0.63
N ILE A 179 -4.53 17.34 0.18
CA ILE A 179 -3.34 18.12 -0.17
C ILE A 179 -2.25 17.23 -0.74
N MET A 180 -1.95 16.12 -0.03
CA MET A 180 -0.81 15.27 -0.34
C MET A 180 -0.97 14.55 -1.69
N MET A 181 -2.17 14.05 -2.01
CA MET A 181 -2.39 13.27 -3.24
C MET A 181 -2.20 14.09 -4.53
N PRO A 182 -2.80 15.30 -4.68
CA PRO A 182 -2.51 16.12 -5.85
C PRO A 182 -1.02 16.51 -5.96
N VAL A 183 -0.37 16.87 -4.85
CA VAL A 183 1.06 17.22 -4.85
C VAL A 183 1.90 16.02 -5.29
N LEU A 184 1.60 14.81 -4.78
CA LEU A 184 2.27 13.58 -5.19
C LEU A 184 2.16 13.35 -6.70
N VAL A 185 0.96 13.44 -7.27
CA VAL A 185 0.74 13.24 -8.72
C VAL A 185 1.50 14.26 -9.55
N VAL A 186 1.49 15.54 -9.14
CA VAL A 186 2.22 16.61 -9.83
C VAL A 186 3.73 16.37 -9.77
N LEU A 187 4.26 15.99 -8.61
CA LEU A 187 5.70 15.68 -8.47
C LEU A 187 6.10 14.47 -9.30
N THR A 188 5.29 13.39 -9.29
CA THR A 188 5.57 12.20 -10.09
C THR A 188 5.61 12.53 -11.59
N LEU A 189 4.63 13.29 -12.07
CA LEU A 189 4.57 13.73 -13.47
C LEU A 189 5.75 14.65 -13.81
N PHE A 190 6.06 15.60 -12.94
CA PHE A 190 7.18 16.53 -13.14
C PHE A 190 8.50 15.77 -13.28
N ILE A 191 8.81 14.85 -12.34
CA ILE A 191 10.06 14.09 -12.36
C ILE A 191 10.10 13.18 -13.59
N ALA A 192 9.01 12.51 -13.96
CA ALA A 192 8.95 11.65 -15.14
C ALA A 192 9.25 12.45 -16.44
N VAL A 193 8.60 13.59 -16.62
CA VAL A 193 8.84 14.47 -17.79
C VAL A 193 10.27 14.99 -17.77
N TYR A 194 10.75 15.45 -16.62
CA TYR A 194 12.12 15.94 -16.49
C TYR A 194 13.15 14.87 -16.89
N THR A 195 13.03 13.65 -16.35
CA THR A 195 13.90 12.52 -16.68
C THR A 195 13.93 12.24 -18.19
N ILE A 196 12.74 12.12 -18.81
CA ILE A 196 12.63 11.80 -20.24
C ILE A 196 13.23 12.90 -21.12
N CYS A 197 13.10 14.17 -20.70
CA CYS A 197 13.59 15.30 -21.50
C CYS A 197 15.08 15.61 -21.30
N THR A 198 15.69 15.20 -20.17
CA THR A 198 17.06 15.62 -19.84
C THR A 198 18.09 14.49 -19.89
N MET A 199 17.68 13.23 -19.82
CA MET A 199 18.60 12.11 -19.86
C MET A 199 18.68 11.52 -21.26
N GLU A 200 19.90 11.48 -21.82
CA GLU A 200 20.17 10.82 -23.09
C GLU A 200 19.93 9.31 -22.97
N GLY A 201 19.24 8.71 -23.94
CA GLY A 201 18.84 7.29 -23.89
C GLY A 201 17.57 6.98 -23.06
N ALA A 202 16.96 7.98 -22.42
CA ALA A 202 15.72 7.75 -21.66
C ALA A 202 14.54 7.35 -22.54
N TRP A 203 14.53 7.79 -23.81
CA TRP A 203 13.44 7.46 -24.73
C TRP A 203 13.38 5.98 -25.09
N GLU A 204 14.50 5.30 -25.19
CA GLU A 204 14.58 3.85 -25.37
C GLU A 204 13.95 3.12 -24.17
N GLY A 205 14.20 3.61 -22.95
CA GLY A 205 13.56 3.11 -21.75
C GLY A 205 12.04 3.33 -21.73
N VAL A 206 11.56 4.48 -22.26
CA VAL A 206 10.11 4.70 -22.46
C VAL A 206 9.54 3.68 -23.42
N LEU A 207 10.17 3.48 -24.57
CA LEU A 207 9.70 2.51 -25.58
C LEU A 207 9.67 1.09 -25.03
N TYR A 208 10.70 0.68 -24.30
CA TYR A 208 10.73 -0.60 -23.61
C TYR A 208 9.55 -0.76 -22.64
N TYR A 209 9.27 0.28 -21.85
CA TYR A 209 8.24 0.26 -20.84
C TYR A 209 6.81 0.22 -21.37
N ILE A 210 6.52 0.93 -22.48
CA ILE A 210 5.15 1.04 -23.00
C ILE A 210 4.84 0.06 -24.13
N THR A 211 5.85 -0.50 -24.83
CA THR A 211 5.63 -1.37 -25.98
C THR A 211 5.42 -2.81 -25.52
N PRO A 212 4.24 -3.43 -25.75
CA PRO A 212 4.01 -4.81 -25.36
C PRO A 212 4.82 -5.78 -26.24
N ASP A 213 5.72 -6.53 -25.61
CA ASP A 213 6.44 -7.63 -26.25
C ASP A 213 5.81 -8.97 -25.80
N PHE A 214 4.98 -9.55 -26.67
CA PHE A 214 4.31 -10.81 -26.40
C PHE A 214 5.26 -12.02 -26.31
N SER A 215 6.49 -11.92 -26.81
CA SER A 215 7.49 -12.97 -26.67
C SER A 215 7.97 -13.13 -25.23
N LYS A 216 7.89 -12.06 -24.43
CA LYS A 216 8.23 -12.03 -23.00
C LYS A 216 7.06 -12.43 -22.09
N PHE A 217 5.87 -12.72 -22.65
CA PHE A 217 4.71 -13.14 -21.86
C PHE A 217 4.92 -14.52 -21.24
N SER A 218 4.66 -14.61 -19.94
CA SER A 218 4.75 -15.86 -19.20
C SER A 218 3.65 -15.95 -18.14
N ILE A 219 3.40 -17.13 -17.59
CA ILE A 219 2.52 -17.30 -16.43
C ILE A 219 3.04 -16.49 -15.25
N MET A 220 4.36 -16.36 -15.10
CA MET A 220 4.98 -15.57 -14.04
C MET A 220 4.70 -14.07 -14.20
N THR A 221 4.56 -13.54 -15.42
CA THR A 221 4.10 -12.17 -15.66
C THR A 221 2.72 -11.94 -15.03
N VAL A 222 1.81 -12.90 -15.19
CA VAL A 222 0.45 -12.83 -14.60
C VAL A 222 0.51 -12.91 -13.07
N VAL A 223 1.28 -13.86 -12.53
CA VAL A 223 1.42 -14.05 -11.06
C VAL A 223 2.07 -12.82 -10.42
N ALA A 224 3.13 -12.28 -11.02
CA ALA A 224 3.80 -11.08 -10.54
C ALA A 224 2.88 -9.86 -10.57
N ALA A 225 2.12 -9.67 -11.66
CA ALA A 225 1.14 -8.60 -11.79
C ALA A 225 0.00 -8.72 -10.77
N MET A 226 -0.52 -9.94 -10.52
CA MET A 226 -1.52 -10.18 -9.48
C MET A 226 -0.97 -9.87 -8.08
N GLY A 227 0.23 -10.35 -7.76
CA GLY A 227 0.87 -10.08 -6.47
C GLY A 227 1.12 -8.59 -6.24
N GLN A 228 1.57 -7.86 -7.27
CA GLN A 228 1.76 -6.42 -7.21
C GLN A 228 0.44 -5.69 -6.99
N LEU A 229 -0.60 -6.04 -7.72
CA LEU A 229 -1.93 -5.43 -7.60
C LEU A 229 -2.50 -5.61 -6.20
N PHE A 230 -2.36 -6.82 -5.66
CA PHE A 230 -2.87 -7.16 -4.34
C PHE A 230 -2.22 -6.31 -3.24
N TYR A 231 -0.92 -6.13 -3.34
CA TYR A 231 -0.15 -5.28 -2.43
C TYR A 231 -0.49 -3.80 -2.61
N SER A 232 -0.51 -3.30 -3.87
CA SER A 232 -0.72 -1.90 -4.21
C SER A 232 -2.09 -1.38 -3.77
N MET A 233 -3.17 -2.12 -4.04
CA MET A 233 -4.54 -1.67 -3.77
C MET A 233 -4.99 -1.77 -2.31
N SER A 234 -4.08 -2.04 -1.37
CA SER A 234 -4.37 -2.18 0.07
C SER A 234 -5.49 -3.18 0.38
N LEU A 235 -5.55 -4.30 -0.38
CA LEU A 235 -6.57 -5.34 -0.23
C LEU A 235 -6.22 -6.29 0.91
N ALA A 236 -7.22 -6.85 1.58
CA ALA A 236 -7.10 -7.80 2.69
C ALA A 236 -6.34 -7.28 3.93
N MET A 237 -6.08 -5.98 4.01
CA MET A 237 -5.46 -5.33 5.17
C MET A 237 -6.51 -4.74 6.14
N GLY A 238 -7.80 -4.92 5.85
CA GLY A 238 -8.89 -4.32 6.62
C GLY A 238 -9.07 -2.81 6.41
N ILE A 239 -8.21 -2.16 5.61
CA ILE A 239 -8.26 -0.71 5.35
C ILE A 239 -9.53 -0.34 4.59
N MET A 240 -9.82 -1.03 3.49
CA MET A 240 -11.00 -0.74 2.67
C MET A 240 -12.31 -1.03 3.41
N ILE A 241 -12.33 -2.03 4.31
CA ILE A 241 -13.46 -2.27 5.22
C ILE A 241 -13.61 -1.08 6.19
N THR A 242 -12.51 -0.65 6.82
CA THR A 242 -12.52 0.47 7.77
C THR A 242 -12.98 1.77 7.11
N PHE A 243 -12.41 2.13 5.94
CA PHE A 243 -12.79 3.33 5.21
C PHE A 243 -14.23 3.22 4.66
N GLY A 244 -14.65 2.03 4.22
CA GLY A 244 -16.04 1.74 3.87
C GLY A 244 -16.99 2.03 5.03
N SER A 245 -16.60 1.70 6.27
CA SER A 245 -17.42 1.98 7.47
C SER A 245 -17.63 3.48 7.74
N TYR A 246 -16.78 4.34 7.21
CA TYR A 246 -16.89 5.82 7.29
C TYR A 246 -17.59 6.43 6.08
N MET A 247 -17.91 5.62 5.05
CA MET A 247 -18.51 6.07 3.80
C MET A 247 -20.01 6.28 3.95
N LYS A 248 -20.51 7.46 3.56
CA LYS A 248 -21.94 7.75 3.57
C LYS A 248 -22.69 6.92 2.49
N LYS A 249 -23.97 6.61 2.74
CA LYS A 249 -24.77 5.74 1.86
C LYS A 249 -25.13 6.37 0.52
N ASP A 250 -25.13 7.68 0.40
CA ASP A 250 -25.37 8.43 -0.84
C ASP A 250 -24.16 8.45 -1.79
N ILE A 251 -22.95 8.08 -1.29
CA ILE A 251 -21.74 8.02 -2.08
C ILE A 251 -21.70 6.69 -2.85
N SER A 252 -21.48 6.76 -4.18
CA SER A 252 -21.43 5.56 -5.02
C SER A 252 -20.12 4.79 -4.81
N ILE A 253 -20.22 3.53 -4.32
CA ILE A 253 -19.08 2.62 -4.18
C ILE A 253 -18.43 2.39 -5.55
N GLU A 254 -19.21 2.01 -6.58
CA GLU A 254 -18.68 1.71 -7.91
C GLU A 254 -17.87 2.86 -8.49
N LYS A 255 -18.41 4.10 -8.46
CA LYS A 255 -17.72 5.26 -9.00
C LYS A 255 -16.48 5.63 -8.19
N SER A 256 -16.53 5.43 -6.87
CA SER A 256 -15.39 5.71 -5.99
C SER A 256 -14.28 4.69 -6.19
N THR A 257 -14.61 3.40 -6.28
CA THR A 257 -13.63 2.34 -6.55
C THR A 257 -12.91 2.57 -7.88
N LYS A 258 -13.64 2.89 -8.96
CA LYS A 258 -13.03 3.22 -10.26
C LYS A 258 -12.05 4.39 -10.17
N GLN A 259 -12.38 5.41 -9.38
CA GLN A 259 -11.48 6.55 -9.20
C GLN A 259 -10.23 6.16 -8.40
N ILE A 260 -10.39 5.34 -7.35
CA ILE A 260 -9.24 4.83 -6.58
C ILE A 260 -8.30 4.03 -7.48
N GLU A 261 -8.85 3.12 -8.30
CA GLU A 261 -8.07 2.35 -9.28
C GLU A 261 -7.33 3.21 -10.29
N ILE A 262 -8.00 4.22 -10.84
CA ILE A 262 -7.37 5.15 -11.79
C ILE A 262 -6.21 5.90 -11.13
N PHE A 263 -6.37 6.32 -9.87
CA PHE A 263 -5.28 6.96 -9.13
C PHE A 263 -4.13 5.98 -8.87
N ASP A 264 -4.41 4.79 -8.36
CA ASP A 264 -3.39 3.79 -8.04
C ASP A 264 -2.61 3.35 -9.29
N THR A 265 -3.34 2.88 -10.31
CA THR A 265 -2.73 2.42 -11.57
C THR A 265 -2.04 3.57 -12.32
N GLY A 266 -2.63 4.77 -12.29
CA GLY A 266 -2.05 5.96 -12.92
C GLY A 266 -0.73 6.39 -12.27
N VAL A 267 -0.66 6.40 -10.95
CA VAL A 267 0.59 6.72 -10.23
C VAL A 267 1.62 5.62 -10.41
N ALA A 268 1.24 4.34 -10.37
CA ALA A 268 2.15 3.23 -10.66
C ALA A 268 2.73 3.34 -12.08
N PHE A 269 1.90 3.66 -13.07
CA PHE A 269 2.32 3.90 -14.45
C PHE A 269 3.30 5.08 -14.55
N LEU A 270 2.99 6.22 -13.93
CA LEU A 270 3.87 7.38 -13.90
C LEU A 270 5.20 7.11 -13.17
N ALA A 271 5.17 6.34 -12.09
CA ALA A 271 6.37 5.92 -11.38
C ALA A 271 7.27 5.03 -12.28
N GLY A 272 6.66 4.14 -13.05
CA GLY A 272 7.39 3.37 -14.07
C GLY A 272 8.02 4.26 -15.14
N LEU A 273 7.29 5.26 -15.65
CA LEU A 273 7.81 6.26 -16.59
C LEU A 273 8.91 7.15 -16.00
N MET A 274 8.92 7.33 -14.70
CA MET A 274 9.96 8.09 -14.00
C MET A 274 11.24 7.26 -13.80
N ILE A 275 11.10 6.01 -13.39
CA ILE A 275 12.22 5.19 -12.91
C ILE A 275 12.84 4.35 -14.03
N ILE A 276 12.04 3.67 -14.84
CA ILE A 276 12.57 2.77 -15.88
C ILE A 276 13.42 3.52 -16.91
N PRO A 277 12.96 4.66 -17.49
CA PRO A 277 13.78 5.44 -18.39
C PRO A 277 15.07 5.97 -17.75
N ALA A 278 15.01 6.38 -16.47
CA ALA A 278 16.19 6.87 -15.74
C ALA A 278 17.26 5.78 -15.58
N VAL A 279 16.85 4.59 -15.14
CA VAL A 279 17.76 3.45 -14.95
C VAL A 279 18.27 2.95 -16.30
N PHE A 280 17.42 2.89 -17.33
CA PHE A 280 17.79 2.46 -18.67
C PHE A 280 18.86 3.37 -19.29
N ALA A 281 18.65 4.69 -19.20
CA ALA A 281 19.65 5.68 -19.65
C ALA A 281 20.97 5.58 -18.86
N PHE A 282 20.90 5.41 -17.54
CA PHE A 282 22.07 5.29 -16.68
C PHE A 282 22.88 4.01 -16.91
N SER A 283 22.20 2.88 -17.17
CA SER A 283 22.84 1.57 -17.36
C SER A 283 23.27 1.28 -18.81
N GLY A 284 22.98 2.18 -19.76
CA GLY A 284 23.24 1.93 -21.19
C GLY A 284 22.33 0.86 -21.79
N GLY A 285 21.13 0.68 -21.26
CA GLY A 285 20.12 -0.27 -21.75
C GLY A 285 20.09 -1.63 -21.06
N ASP A 286 20.79 -1.78 -19.93
CA ASP A 286 20.77 -3.04 -19.16
C ASP A 286 19.49 -3.14 -18.33
N GLU A 287 18.60 -4.07 -18.72
CA GLU A 287 17.34 -4.36 -18.03
C GLU A 287 17.57 -4.90 -16.60
N SER A 288 18.72 -5.53 -16.34
CA SER A 288 19.06 -6.11 -15.04
C SER A 288 19.52 -5.08 -13.99
N ALA A 289 19.83 -3.86 -14.43
CA ALA A 289 20.25 -2.77 -13.55
C ALA A 289 19.14 -2.24 -12.63
N LEU A 290 17.87 -2.55 -12.94
CA LEU A 290 16.75 -2.30 -12.02
C LEU A 290 16.82 -3.27 -10.85
N GLY A 291 17.49 -2.86 -9.78
CA GLY A 291 17.59 -3.62 -8.54
C GLY A 291 16.23 -3.87 -7.89
N GLN A 292 16.17 -4.85 -7.00
CA GLN A 292 14.96 -5.21 -6.26
C GLN A 292 14.88 -4.47 -4.91
N GLY A 293 13.67 -4.07 -4.51
CA GLY A 293 13.37 -3.58 -3.18
C GLY A 293 14.05 -2.25 -2.80
N PRO A 294 14.50 -2.10 -1.55
CA PRO A 294 15.12 -0.87 -1.05
C PRO A 294 16.37 -0.43 -1.83
N GLY A 295 17.12 -1.39 -2.41
CA GLY A 295 18.33 -1.10 -3.20
C GLY A 295 18.06 -0.19 -4.40
N LEU A 296 16.93 -0.36 -5.09
CA LEU A 296 16.56 0.55 -6.17
C LEU A 296 16.42 1.99 -5.66
N MET A 297 15.69 2.18 -4.57
CA MET A 297 15.34 3.52 -4.07
C MET A 297 16.49 4.20 -3.33
N PHE A 298 17.25 3.46 -2.54
CA PHE A 298 18.23 4.04 -1.62
C PHE A 298 19.70 3.91 -2.09
N VAL A 299 19.94 3.11 -3.15
CA VAL A 299 21.28 2.95 -3.72
C VAL A 299 21.31 3.40 -5.19
N THR A 300 20.44 2.84 -6.03
CA THR A 300 20.51 3.09 -7.49
C THR A 300 20.04 4.51 -7.84
N LEU A 301 18.86 4.92 -7.37
CA LEU A 301 18.30 6.24 -7.73
C LEU A 301 19.14 7.43 -7.23
N PRO A 302 19.71 7.44 -6.01
CA PRO A 302 20.63 8.51 -5.60
C PRO A 302 21.80 8.70 -6.54
N LYS A 303 22.41 7.62 -7.07
CA LYS A 303 23.49 7.69 -8.07
C LYS A 303 23.04 8.29 -9.38
N ILE A 304 21.85 7.90 -9.84
CA ILE A 304 21.26 8.47 -11.06
C ILE A 304 21.05 9.97 -10.88
N PHE A 305 20.47 10.39 -9.76
CA PHE A 305 20.25 11.81 -9.47
C PHE A 305 21.57 12.60 -9.42
N GLU A 306 22.66 12.02 -8.93
CA GLU A 306 23.97 12.68 -8.95
C GLU A 306 24.47 13.00 -10.36
N THR A 307 24.15 12.16 -11.36
CA THR A 307 24.54 12.38 -12.75
C THR A 307 23.61 13.35 -13.51
N MET A 308 22.42 13.64 -12.97
CA MET A 308 21.44 14.50 -13.62
C MET A 308 21.76 15.99 -13.42
N LEU A 309 21.46 16.83 -14.41
CA LEU A 309 21.47 18.27 -14.25
C LEU A 309 20.49 18.67 -13.14
N GLY A 310 20.94 19.42 -12.11
CA GLY A 310 20.10 19.74 -10.96
C GLY A 310 19.67 18.54 -10.11
N GLY A 311 20.42 17.46 -10.12
CA GLY A 311 20.07 16.18 -9.52
C GLY A 311 19.77 16.25 -8.03
N SER A 312 20.43 17.13 -7.25
CA SER A 312 20.09 17.35 -5.83
C SER A 312 18.64 17.83 -5.66
N PHE A 313 18.17 18.73 -6.55
CA PHE A 313 16.78 19.20 -6.51
C PHE A 313 15.80 18.10 -6.93
N ILE A 314 16.13 17.35 -7.97
CA ILE A 314 15.29 16.21 -8.46
C ILE A 314 15.22 15.12 -7.37
N GLY A 315 16.35 14.78 -6.75
CA GLY A 315 16.40 13.81 -5.65
C GLY A 315 15.58 14.28 -4.44
N ALA A 316 15.68 15.55 -4.07
CA ALA A 316 14.84 16.14 -3.02
C ALA A 316 13.35 16.04 -3.38
N ALA A 317 12.95 16.43 -4.59
CA ALA A 317 11.58 16.33 -5.08
C ALA A 317 11.07 14.88 -5.09
N PHE A 318 11.92 13.93 -5.51
CA PHE A 318 11.63 12.50 -5.49
C PHE A 318 11.38 12.01 -4.06
N PHE A 319 12.28 12.26 -3.12
CA PHE A 319 12.10 11.78 -1.74
C PHE A 319 10.95 12.51 -1.01
N VAL A 320 10.64 13.76 -1.34
CA VAL A 320 9.39 14.42 -0.90
C VAL A 320 8.17 13.67 -1.42
N MET A 321 8.12 13.36 -2.72
CA MET A 321 7.03 12.58 -3.32
C MET A 321 6.88 11.20 -2.67
N VAL A 322 7.99 10.47 -2.46
CA VAL A 322 7.99 9.17 -1.77
C VAL A 322 7.51 9.29 -0.34
N LEU A 323 7.91 10.33 0.38
CA LEU A 323 7.43 10.59 1.75
C LEU A 323 5.93 10.82 1.79
N LEU A 324 5.37 11.58 0.84
CA LEU A 324 3.92 11.77 0.74
C LEU A 324 3.19 10.45 0.53
N ALA A 325 3.69 9.57 -0.36
CA ALA A 325 3.14 8.23 -0.58
C ALA A 325 3.24 7.35 0.67
N ALA A 326 4.39 7.35 1.34
CA ALA A 326 4.60 6.57 2.55
C ALA A 326 3.69 7.04 3.70
N LEU A 327 3.55 8.36 3.91
CA LEU A 327 2.71 8.91 4.97
C LEU A 327 1.23 8.61 4.75
N THR A 328 0.70 8.75 3.53
CA THR A 328 -0.73 8.48 3.26
C THR A 328 -1.09 7.02 3.52
N SER A 329 -0.22 6.08 3.16
CA SER A 329 -0.41 4.65 3.45
C SER A 329 -0.27 4.34 4.95
N SER A 330 0.74 4.91 5.62
CA SER A 330 0.96 4.75 7.07
C SER A 330 -0.22 5.29 7.90
N ILE A 331 -0.79 6.43 7.52
CA ILE A 331 -2.00 7.02 8.12
C ILE A 331 -3.17 6.04 8.02
N SER A 332 -3.35 5.40 6.87
CA SER A 332 -4.45 4.46 6.61
C SER A 332 -4.30 3.17 7.43
N LEU A 333 -3.07 2.64 7.52
CA LEU A 333 -2.74 1.50 8.37
C LEU A 333 -3.03 1.82 9.84
N MET A 334 -2.51 2.95 10.33
CA MET A 334 -2.70 3.36 11.72
C MET A 334 -4.17 3.62 12.06
N GLU A 335 -4.93 4.29 11.18
CA GLU A 335 -6.37 4.51 11.37
C GLU A 335 -7.13 3.19 11.47
N THR A 336 -6.77 2.21 10.62
CA THR A 336 -7.39 0.88 10.65
C THR A 336 -7.19 0.23 12.02
N ILE A 337 -5.97 0.24 12.54
CA ILE A 337 -5.67 -0.35 13.87
C ILE A 337 -6.38 0.44 14.98
N VAL A 338 -6.35 1.78 14.93
CA VAL A 338 -7.05 2.64 15.90
C VAL A 338 -8.54 2.33 15.91
N SER A 339 -9.17 2.18 14.75
CA SER A 339 -10.59 1.85 14.65
C SER A 339 -10.90 0.47 15.22
N ILE A 340 -10.00 -0.50 15.05
CA ILE A 340 -10.09 -1.84 15.63
C ILE A 340 -10.09 -1.77 17.16
N PHE A 341 -9.14 -1.03 17.75
CA PHE A 341 -9.06 -0.86 19.20
C PHE A 341 -10.28 -0.11 19.75
N MET A 342 -10.73 0.94 19.08
CA MET A 342 -11.95 1.67 19.46
C MET A 342 -13.17 0.76 19.49
N ASP A 343 -13.33 -0.11 18.49
CA ASP A 343 -14.48 -1.01 18.40
C ASP A 343 -14.40 -2.14 19.42
N LYS A 344 -13.25 -2.81 19.51
CA LYS A 344 -13.09 -4.00 20.33
C LYS A 344 -13.02 -3.70 21.81
N LEU A 345 -12.25 -2.67 22.20
CA LEU A 345 -12.05 -2.30 23.60
C LEU A 345 -13.01 -1.21 24.09
N LYS A 346 -13.79 -0.60 23.19
CA LYS A 346 -14.73 0.49 23.52
C LYS A 346 -14.05 1.70 24.20
N ILE A 347 -12.79 1.99 23.79
CA ILE A 347 -11.99 3.11 24.29
C ILE A 347 -11.98 4.29 23.29
N GLY A 348 -11.65 5.46 23.79
CA GLY A 348 -11.62 6.67 22.97
C GLY A 348 -10.43 6.70 21.99
N ARG A 349 -10.56 7.52 20.93
CA ARG A 349 -9.55 7.68 19.88
C ARG A 349 -8.14 8.00 20.41
N LYS A 350 -8.02 8.96 21.35
CA LYS A 350 -6.71 9.36 21.91
C LYS A 350 -5.98 8.18 22.55
N THR A 351 -6.69 7.43 23.40
CA THR A 351 -6.14 6.23 24.06
C THR A 351 -5.78 5.16 23.04
N SER A 352 -6.64 4.91 22.05
CA SER A 352 -6.36 3.95 20.97
C SER A 352 -5.12 4.34 20.18
N CYS A 353 -4.97 5.62 19.80
CA CYS A 353 -3.77 6.12 19.09
C CYS A 353 -2.49 5.91 19.92
N LEU A 354 -2.51 6.18 21.22
CA LEU A 354 -1.35 5.98 22.09
C LEU A 354 -0.98 4.50 22.22
N ILE A 355 -1.97 3.61 22.35
CA ILE A 355 -1.73 2.16 22.38
C ILE A 355 -1.13 1.69 21.04
N VAL A 356 -1.70 2.12 19.93
CA VAL A 356 -1.21 1.74 18.59
C VAL A 356 0.19 2.27 18.36
N LEU A 357 0.48 3.51 18.75
CA LEU A 357 1.82 4.09 18.70
C LEU A 357 2.80 3.25 19.54
N GLY A 358 2.43 2.88 20.77
CA GLY A 358 3.25 2.04 21.66
C GLY A 358 3.54 0.67 21.03
N ILE A 359 2.53 0.00 20.49
CA ILE A 359 2.69 -1.29 19.79
C ILE A 359 3.61 -1.13 18.56
N SER A 360 3.41 -0.07 17.77
CA SER A 360 4.22 0.18 16.57
C SER A 360 5.68 0.45 16.92
N VAL A 361 5.95 1.18 18.01
CA VAL A 361 7.32 1.40 18.49
C VAL A 361 7.92 0.09 19.01
N LEU A 362 7.18 -0.69 19.79
CA LEU A 362 7.63 -1.97 20.34
C LEU A 362 8.04 -2.97 19.25
N LEU A 363 7.28 -3.04 18.15
CA LEU A 363 7.56 -3.95 17.02
C LEU A 363 8.50 -3.33 15.98
N GLY A 364 8.54 -2.01 15.85
CA GLY A 364 9.40 -1.30 14.90
C GLY A 364 10.86 -1.25 15.35
N ILE A 365 11.12 -1.15 16.66
CA ILE A 365 12.49 -1.21 17.19
C ILE A 365 13.20 -2.51 16.78
N PRO A 366 12.66 -3.72 17.04
CA PRO A 366 13.25 -4.96 16.55
C PRO A 366 13.45 -4.99 15.03
N SER A 367 12.48 -4.47 14.27
CA SER A 367 12.57 -4.41 12.79
C SER A 367 13.75 -3.54 12.32
N SER A 368 14.03 -2.44 13.01
CA SER A 368 15.19 -1.59 12.70
C SER A 368 16.50 -2.22 13.17
N LEU A 369 16.54 -2.78 14.39
CA LEU A 369 17.72 -3.40 14.98
C LEU A 369 18.15 -4.68 14.24
N GLY A 370 17.26 -5.33 13.50
CA GLY A 370 17.59 -6.48 12.66
C GLY A 370 18.64 -6.23 11.60
N TYR A 371 18.85 -4.98 11.20
CA TYR A 371 19.96 -4.59 10.29
C TYR A 371 21.22 -4.10 11.01
N SER A 372 21.22 -4.03 12.33
CA SER A 372 22.35 -3.52 13.14
C SER A 372 22.76 -4.54 14.21
N VAL A 373 22.51 -4.24 15.47
CA VAL A 373 22.97 -5.07 16.62
C VAL A 373 22.26 -6.44 16.71
N TRP A 374 21.16 -6.64 16.02
CA TRP A 374 20.42 -7.91 15.93
C TRP A 374 20.52 -8.55 14.54
N SER A 375 21.50 -8.19 13.73
CA SER A 375 21.69 -8.75 12.37
C SER A 375 21.87 -10.26 12.34
N GLU A 376 22.33 -10.86 13.44
CA GLU A 376 22.44 -12.32 13.60
C GLU A 376 21.10 -12.99 13.96
N VAL A 377 20.05 -12.20 14.26
CA VAL A 377 18.72 -12.73 14.63
C VAL A 377 17.88 -12.86 13.38
N GLU A 378 17.88 -14.04 12.81
CA GLU A 378 17.07 -14.39 11.65
C GLU A 378 15.87 -15.28 12.03
N ILE A 379 14.73 -15.03 11.40
CA ILE A 379 13.51 -15.85 11.51
C ILE A 379 13.26 -16.50 10.14
N LEU A 380 13.35 -17.80 10.06
CA LEU A 380 13.26 -18.55 8.80
C LEU A 380 14.30 -18.11 7.74
N GLY A 381 15.50 -17.69 8.19
CA GLY A 381 16.56 -17.19 7.31
C GLY A 381 16.30 -15.78 6.77
N MET A 382 15.42 -15.02 7.39
CA MET A 382 15.07 -13.63 7.03
C MET A 382 15.36 -12.71 8.19
N GLN A 383 15.77 -11.47 7.88
CA GLN A 383 15.83 -10.39 8.86
C GLN A 383 14.44 -10.11 9.44
N ILE A 384 14.35 -9.55 10.63
CA ILE A 384 13.09 -9.34 11.37
C ILE A 384 12.08 -8.54 10.53
N LEU A 385 12.52 -7.48 9.85
CA LEU A 385 11.68 -6.66 8.98
C LEU A 385 11.15 -7.50 7.80
N ASP A 386 12.03 -8.22 7.13
CA ASP A 386 11.68 -9.04 5.96
C ASP A 386 10.73 -10.17 6.34
N PHE A 387 10.91 -10.76 7.55
CA PHE A 387 9.97 -11.74 8.08
C PHE A 387 8.56 -11.15 8.31
N PHE A 388 8.46 -9.95 8.87
CA PHE A 388 7.15 -9.29 9.03
C PHE A 388 6.51 -8.97 7.68
N ASP A 389 7.30 -8.52 6.70
CA ASP A 389 6.82 -8.29 5.33
C ASP A 389 6.32 -9.60 4.71
N PHE A 390 7.12 -10.67 4.74
CA PHE A 390 6.76 -11.97 4.22
C PHE A 390 5.51 -12.55 4.90
N ALA A 391 5.45 -12.56 6.23
CA ALA A 391 4.33 -13.13 6.97
C ALA A 391 3.02 -12.38 6.73
N SER A 392 3.07 -11.03 6.66
CA SER A 392 1.89 -10.21 6.41
C SER A 392 1.46 -10.24 4.95
N ASN A 393 2.35 -9.89 4.01
CA ASN A 393 1.99 -9.68 2.61
C ASN A 393 1.92 -10.99 1.80
N SER A 394 2.86 -11.91 2.03
CA SER A 394 2.96 -13.13 1.22
C SER A 394 2.08 -14.27 1.74
N ILE A 395 1.74 -14.28 3.04
CA ILE A 395 0.98 -15.36 3.67
C ILE A 395 -0.39 -14.90 4.15
N LEU A 396 -0.45 -13.97 5.12
CA LEU A 396 -1.72 -13.62 5.77
C LEU A 396 -2.70 -12.92 4.82
N MET A 397 -2.26 -11.94 4.05
CA MET A 397 -3.14 -11.22 3.14
C MET A 397 -3.80 -12.12 2.08
N PRO A 398 -3.08 -13.01 1.36
CA PRO A 398 -3.71 -13.95 0.44
C PRO A 398 -4.71 -14.89 1.14
N ILE A 399 -4.41 -15.39 2.34
CA ILE A 399 -5.33 -16.22 3.11
C ILE A 399 -6.61 -15.46 3.43
N ILE A 400 -6.50 -14.23 3.94
CA ILE A 400 -7.66 -13.38 4.28
C ILE A 400 -8.50 -13.07 3.05
N ALA A 401 -7.87 -12.71 1.94
CA ALA A 401 -8.57 -12.43 0.68
C ALA A 401 -9.29 -13.67 0.15
N PHE A 402 -8.66 -14.84 0.20
CA PHE A 402 -9.28 -16.10 -0.19
C PHE A 402 -10.55 -16.36 0.63
N PHE A 403 -10.45 -16.29 1.96
CA PHE A 403 -11.61 -16.48 2.83
C PHE A 403 -12.64 -15.35 2.70
N THR A 404 -12.24 -14.13 2.36
CA THR A 404 -13.18 -13.04 2.01
C THR A 404 -13.96 -13.37 0.75
N CYS A 405 -13.31 -13.93 -0.28
CA CYS A 405 -13.99 -14.41 -1.47
C CYS A 405 -14.98 -15.54 -1.16
N ILE A 406 -14.60 -16.51 -0.35
CA ILE A 406 -15.48 -17.60 0.11
C ILE A 406 -16.67 -17.04 0.89
N PHE A 407 -16.41 -16.11 1.82
CA PHE A 407 -17.42 -15.44 2.61
C PHE A 407 -18.45 -14.72 1.74
N VAL A 408 -17.98 -13.90 0.79
CA VAL A 408 -18.85 -13.15 -0.13
C VAL A 408 -19.59 -14.08 -1.08
N SER A 409 -18.94 -15.14 -1.57
CA SER A 409 -19.54 -16.03 -2.58
C SER A 409 -20.59 -16.98 -2.03
N PHE A 410 -20.36 -17.54 -0.85
CA PHE A 410 -21.15 -18.67 -0.34
C PHE A 410 -21.95 -18.33 0.93
N THR A 411 -21.46 -17.41 1.78
CA THR A 411 -22.11 -17.10 3.07
C THR A 411 -23.10 -15.96 2.91
N ILE A 412 -22.63 -14.74 2.61
CA ILE A 412 -23.50 -13.56 2.49
C ILE A 412 -24.11 -13.43 1.09
N LYS A 413 -23.56 -14.16 0.12
CA LYS A 413 -23.88 -14.17 -1.31
C LYS A 413 -23.54 -12.84 -2.00
N PRO A 414 -23.11 -12.85 -3.27
CA PRO A 414 -22.79 -11.63 -4.04
C PRO A 414 -23.91 -10.61 -4.06
N LYS A 415 -25.17 -11.08 -3.94
CA LYS A 415 -26.36 -10.24 -3.90
C LYS A 415 -26.31 -9.20 -2.79
N MET A 416 -25.84 -9.56 -1.57
CA MET A 416 -25.74 -8.60 -0.46
C MET A 416 -24.81 -7.42 -0.80
N VAL A 417 -23.68 -7.70 -1.45
CA VAL A 417 -22.74 -6.66 -1.90
C VAL A 417 -23.37 -5.82 -3.00
N ILE A 418 -24.03 -6.47 -3.99
CA ILE A 418 -24.72 -5.79 -5.08
C ILE A 418 -25.81 -4.86 -4.54
N ASP A 419 -26.68 -5.36 -3.66
CA ASP A 419 -27.74 -4.57 -3.02
C ASP A 419 -27.15 -3.36 -2.26
N GLU A 420 -26.03 -3.53 -1.56
CA GLU A 420 -25.36 -2.43 -0.85
C GLU A 420 -24.77 -1.40 -1.83
N VAL A 421 -24.16 -1.83 -2.93
CA VAL A 421 -23.63 -0.92 -3.97
C VAL A 421 -24.77 -0.14 -4.62
N GLU A 422 -25.90 -0.80 -4.88
CA GLU A 422 -27.06 -0.22 -5.57
C GLU A 422 -27.86 0.79 -4.71
N LEU A 423 -27.59 0.91 -3.39
CA LEU A 423 -28.17 1.98 -2.57
C LEU A 423 -27.86 3.40 -3.09
N SER A 424 -26.75 3.57 -3.79
CA SER A 424 -26.26 4.87 -4.29
C SER A 424 -26.28 4.98 -5.81
N GLY A 425 -26.94 4.05 -6.51
CA GLY A 425 -27.09 4.03 -7.94
C GLY A 425 -26.91 2.65 -8.57
N LYS A 426 -27.25 2.52 -9.86
CA LYS A 426 -27.18 1.24 -10.59
C LYS A 426 -25.74 0.70 -10.66
N PHE A 427 -25.54 -0.54 -10.28
CA PHE A 427 -24.26 -1.25 -10.40
C PHE A 427 -24.09 -1.83 -11.80
N LYS A 428 -23.32 -1.15 -12.65
CA LYS A 428 -23.19 -1.53 -14.07
C LYS A 428 -22.42 -2.84 -14.26
N TRP A 429 -21.43 -3.11 -13.39
CA TRP A 429 -20.50 -4.24 -13.50
C TRP A 429 -20.85 -5.42 -12.60
N ARG A 430 -22.12 -5.51 -12.16
CA ARG A 430 -22.61 -6.55 -11.25
C ARG A 430 -22.34 -7.98 -11.72
N GLY A 431 -22.45 -8.24 -13.04
CA GLY A 431 -22.19 -9.56 -13.63
C GLY A 431 -20.71 -9.94 -13.53
N LEU A 432 -19.82 -9.02 -13.92
CA LEU A 432 -18.38 -9.19 -13.78
C LEU A 432 -17.99 -9.44 -12.31
N PHE A 433 -18.47 -8.59 -11.40
CA PHE A 433 -18.25 -8.74 -9.98
C PHE A 433 -18.61 -10.13 -9.46
N ALA A 434 -19.81 -10.62 -9.81
CA ALA A 434 -20.29 -11.91 -9.32
C ALA A 434 -19.45 -13.08 -9.84
N VAL A 435 -18.99 -13.03 -11.09
CA VAL A 435 -18.13 -14.06 -11.69
C VAL A 435 -16.72 -13.99 -11.09
N VAL A 436 -16.14 -12.80 -11.01
CA VAL A 436 -14.76 -12.62 -10.52
C VAL A 436 -14.65 -13.03 -9.07
N ILE A 437 -15.53 -12.54 -8.19
CA ILE A 437 -15.44 -12.82 -6.76
C ILE A 437 -15.65 -14.31 -6.43
N LYS A 438 -16.45 -15.01 -7.24
CA LYS A 438 -16.80 -16.40 -6.99
C LYS A 438 -15.81 -17.40 -7.58
N TYR A 439 -15.24 -17.10 -8.74
CA TYR A 439 -14.44 -18.07 -9.50
C TYR A 439 -13.02 -17.58 -9.77
N VAL A 440 -12.86 -16.37 -10.29
CA VAL A 440 -11.54 -15.88 -10.74
C VAL A 440 -10.66 -15.50 -9.55
N ALA A 441 -11.18 -14.69 -8.63
CA ALA A 441 -10.40 -14.18 -7.51
C ALA A 441 -9.86 -15.31 -6.59
N PRO A 442 -10.65 -16.32 -6.17
CA PRO A 442 -10.11 -17.42 -5.36
C PRO A 442 -8.96 -18.17 -6.05
N VAL A 443 -9.06 -18.43 -7.36
CA VAL A 443 -8.01 -19.12 -8.13
C VAL A 443 -6.74 -18.27 -8.20
N CYS A 444 -6.88 -16.98 -8.53
CA CYS A 444 -5.78 -16.03 -8.58
C CYS A 444 -5.05 -15.92 -7.22
N ILE A 445 -5.82 -15.83 -6.13
CA ILE A 445 -5.26 -15.71 -4.78
C ILE A 445 -4.52 -16.98 -4.36
N LEU A 446 -5.06 -18.15 -4.68
CA LEU A 446 -4.36 -19.42 -4.44
C LEU A 446 -3.06 -19.51 -5.24
N ALA A 447 -3.05 -19.05 -6.50
CA ALA A 447 -1.83 -18.99 -7.29
C ALA A 447 -0.77 -18.07 -6.65
N ILE A 448 -1.17 -16.88 -6.15
CA ILE A 448 -0.29 -15.98 -5.41
C ILE A 448 0.27 -16.66 -4.16
N LEU A 449 -0.58 -17.28 -3.35
CA LEU A 449 -0.17 -17.93 -2.10
C LEU A 449 0.82 -19.08 -2.36
N VAL A 450 0.50 -19.95 -3.34
CA VAL A 450 1.37 -21.07 -3.70
C VAL A 450 2.71 -20.56 -4.23
N SER A 451 2.71 -19.56 -5.12
CA SER A 451 3.94 -18.97 -5.67
C SER A 451 4.82 -18.35 -4.58
N ALA A 452 4.21 -17.64 -3.61
CA ALA A 452 4.92 -17.05 -2.49
C ALA A 452 5.57 -18.11 -1.59
N ILE A 453 4.85 -19.19 -1.29
CA ILE A 453 5.38 -20.32 -0.52
C ILE A 453 6.54 -21.00 -1.27
N LEU A 454 6.38 -21.31 -2.56
CA LEU A 454 7.43 -21.92 -3.36
C LEU A 454 8.68 -21.02 -3.49
N SER A 455 8.48 -19.72 -3.56
CA SER A 455 9.59 -18.75 -3.54
C SER A 455 10.33 -18.72 -2.21
N ALA A 456 9.62 -18.79 -1.09
CA ALA A 456 10.23 -18.83 0.25
C ALA A 456 11.08 -20.09 0.48
N PHE A 457 10.72 -21.21 -0.17
CA PHE A 457 11.51 -22.45 -0.14
C PHE A 457 12.58 -22.52 -1.25
N GLY A 458 12.82 -21.45 -2.01
CA GLY A 458 13.82 -21.41 -3.09
C GLY A 458 13.50 -22.27 -4.31
N VAL A 459 12.24 -22.74 -4.44
CA VAL A 459 11.79 -23.56 -5.58
C VAL A 459 11.45 -22.69 -6.80
N LEU A 460 11.03 -21.44 -6.56
CA LEU A 460 10.73 -20.44 -7.59
C LEU A 460 11.45 -19.13 -7.27
N THR A 461 11.99 -18.46 -8.28
CA THR A 461 12.50 -17.07 -8.20
C THR A 461 11.48 -16.12 -8.81
N ILE A 462 10.79 -15.36 -7.98
CA ILE A 462 9.79 -14.36 -8.41
C ILE A 462 10.41 -12.97 -8.40
#